data_0a936c7d9f727945ac65b37aa2a0412a
#
_entry.id   0a936c7d9f727945ac65b37aa2a0412a
#
_cell.length_a   1.000
_cell.length_b   1.000
_cell.length_c   1.000
_cell.angle_alpha   90.00
_cell.angle_beta   90.00
_cell.angle_gamma   90.00
#
_symmetry.space_group_name_H-M   'P 1'
#
loop_
_entity.id
_entity.type
_entity.pdbx_description
1 polymer ?
#
loop_
_entity_poly.entity_id
_entity_poly.type
_entity_poly.pdbx_seq_one_letter_code
_entity_poly.pdbx_strand_id
1 'polypeptide(L)'
;MAGVDFRQFRYFIAVAEELHFGRAAERLHIAQSGLSQQILKLERSVDAQLLRRDRRGVQLTEAGRLFLEQARQAVELADRAMASPRLAQRGKRGLLRVGTTILSIPPIAGRVVQAFEERYPDVEIELHPRIITELIDGISSFALDVAIVVAPYKSVDPPPRYQQLGTYELVVAIPEGHRLAKLERVPRSELLKETFIEGPRSINPEMFDHLHRILFGEIEPPSRLEVADVEEARRLQHVAEGKGIGLAGTPPGVEHQALPGVVFRPLDEDTPPIGYGVVWSATQTSPFLDSFIEIAREVAVSEGTLQPA
;
A
#
# COMPACT_ATOMS: atom_id res chain seq x y z
N MET A 1 -12.80 -38.04 0.37
CA MET A 1 -12.75 -36.57 0.22
C MET A 1 -13.09 -36.25 -1.23
N ALA A 2 -14.22 -35.59 -1.49
CA ALA A 2 -14.53 -35.10 -2.83
C ALA A 2 -13.45 -34.08 -3.20
N GLY A 3 -12.81 -34.24 -4.39
CA GLY A 3 -11.72 -33.38 -4.81
C GLY A 3 -12.17 -31.93 -4.92
N VAL A 4 -11.76 -31.11 -3.97
CA VAL A 4 -11.95 -29.67 -4.01
C VAL A 4 -11.00 -29.12 -5.07
N ASP A 5 -11.54 -28.41 -6.06
CA ASP A 5 -10.78 -27.79 -7.14
C ASP A 5 -10.34 -26.36 -6.69
N PHE A 6 -9.06 -26.02 -6.80
CA PHE A 6 -8.56 -24.67 -6.53
C PHE A 6 -9.29 -23.56 -7.31
N ARG A 7 -9.91 -23.89 -8.46
CA ARG A 7 -10.81 -22.96 -9.16
C ARG A 7 -11.98 -22.53 -8.30
N GLN A 8 -12.54 -23.42 -7.51
CA GLN A 8 -13.66 -23.09 -6.63
C GLN A 8 -13.25 -22.13 -5.53
N PHE A 9 -12.02 -22.23 -5.02
CA PHE A 9 -11.44 -21.26 -4.08
C PHE A 9 -11.30 -19.88 -4.73
N ARG A 10 -10.74 -19.80 -5.93
CA ARG A 10 -10.63 -18.53 -6.68
C ARG A 10 -12.00 -17.91 -6.95
N TYR A 11 -12.99 -18.73 -7.28
CA TYR A 11 -14.36 -18.26 -7.51
C TYR A 11 -15.00 -17.72 -6.23
N PHE A 12 -14.79 -18.41 -5.11
CA PHE A 12 -15.28 -17.96 -3.82
C PHE A 12 -14.59 -16.66 -3.38
N ILE A 13 -13.27 -16.56 -3.51
CA ILE A 13 -12.49 -15.35 -3.21
C ILE A 13 -13.03 -14.16 -4.01
N ALA A 14 -13.23 -14.33 -5.32
CA ALA A 14 -13.77 -13.27 -6.17
C ALA A 14 -15.16 -12.79 -5.74
N VAL A 15 -16.08 -13.73 -5.36
CA VAL A 15 -17.41 -13.36 -4.85
C VAL A 15 -17.32 -12.68 -3.49
N ALA A 16 -16.42 -13.13 -2.62
CA ALA A 16 -16.20 -12.58 -1.30
C ALA A 16 -15.65 -11.13 -1.34
N GLU A 17 -14.80 -10.82 -2.32
CA GLU A 17 -14.23 -9.48 -2.52
C GLU A 17 -15.24 -8.53 -3.18
N GLU A 18 -15.96 -8.99 -4.18
CA GLU A 18 -16.94 -8.17 -4.92
C GLU A 18 -18.25 -8.00 -4.16
N LEU A 19 -18.59 -8.92 -3.24
CA LEU A 19 -19.88 -9.03 -2.59
C LEU A 19 -21.06 -8.98 -3.59
N HIS A 20 -20.77 -9.40 -4.83
CA HIS A 20 -21.72 -9.37 -5.95
C HIS A 20 -21.39 -10.41 -7.02
N PHE A 21 -22.28 -11.38 -7.23
CA PHE A 21 -22.03 -12.47 -8.18
C PHE A 21 -21.83 -12.02 -9.63
N GLY A 22 -22.54 -10.97 -10.07
CA GLY A 22 -22.41 -10.43 -11.44
C GLY A 22 -20.99 -9.86 -11.65
N ARG A 23 -20.54 -8.94 -10.79
CA ARG A 23 -19.20 -8.35 -10.89
C ARG A 23 -18.10 -9.41 -10.76
N ALA A 24 -18.26 -10.36 -9.84
CA ALA A 24 -17.31 -11.47 -9.71
C ALA A 24 -17.25 -12.33 -10.99
N ALA A 25 -18.39 -12.61 -11.62
CA ALA A 25 -18.45 -13.37 -12.86
C ALA A 25 -17.81 -12.61 -14.05
N GLU A 26 -18.03 -11.30 -14.14
CA GLU A 26 -17.39 -10.41 -15.12
C GLU A 26 -15.87 -10.41 -14.94
N ARG A 27 -15.38 -10.21 -13.70
CA ARG A 27 -13.94 -10.25 -13.34
C ARG A 27 -13.30 -11.60 -13.70
N LEU A 28 -14.04 -12.70 -13.54
CA LEU A 28 -13.57 -14.05 -13.84
C LEU A 28 -13.79 -14.48 -15.29
N HIS A 29 -14.44 -13.65 -16.11
CA HIS A 29 -14.82 -13.93 -17.50
C HIS A 29 -15.62 -15.21 -17.66
N ILE A 30 -16.60 -15.45 -16.79
CA ILE A 30 -17.51 -16.61 -16.82
C ILE A 30 -18.98 -16.19 -16.67
N ALA A 31 -19.90 -17.12 -16.98
CA ALA A 31 -21.33 -16.90 -16.77
C ALA A 31 -21.65 -16.89 -15.25
N GLN A 32 -22.47 -15.94 -14.79
CA GLN A 32 -22.90 -15.83 -13.39
C GLN A 32 -23.60 -17.12 -12.88
N SER A 33 -24.38 -17.79 -13.73
CA SER A 33 -25.02 -19.07 -13.38
C SER A 33 -24.01 -20.17 -13.08
N GLY A 34 -22.93 -20.23 -13.89
CA GLY A 34 -21.85 -21.17 -13.69
C GLY A 34 -21.09 -20.88 -12.37
N LEU A 35 -20.78 -19.59 -12.10
CA LEU A 35 -20.16 -19.18 -10.84
C LEU A 35 -21.02 -19.59 -9.64
N SER A 36 -22.33 -19.30 -9.69
CA SER A 36 -23.27 -19.67 -8.61
C SER A 36 -23.30 -21.17 -8.34
N GLN A 37 -23.28 -22.01 -9.38
CA GLN A 37 -23.25 -23.45 -9.22
C GLN A 37 -21.95 -23.95 -8.58
N GLN A 38 -20.80 -23.35 -8.95
CA GLN A 38 -19.53 -23.72 -8.37
C GLN A 38 -19.43 -23.34 -6.88
N ILE A 39 -19.97 -22.19 -6.49
CA ILE A 39 -20.05 -21.80 -5.07
C ILE A 39 -20.94 -22.78 -4.29
N LEU A 40 -22.12 -23.12 -4.79
CA LEU A 40 -22.98 -24.12 -4.15
C LEU A 40 -22.31 -25.50 -4.02
N LYS A 41 -21.50 -25.90 -5.02
CA LYS A 41 -20.73 -27.14 -4.96
C LYS A 41 -19.64 -27.04 -3.89
N LEU A 42 -18.95 -25.91 -3.76
CA LEU A 42 -17.96 -25.66 -2.73
C LEU A 42 -18.60 -25.73 -1.34
N GLU A 43 -19.68 -25.00 -1.09
CA GLU A 43 -20.39 -25.00 0.19
C GLU A 43 -20.84 -26.41 0.62
N ARG A 44 -21.31 -27.22 -0.33
CA ARG A 44 -21.63 -28.64 -0.08
C ARG A 44 -20.40 -29.46 0.26
N SER A 45 -19.24 -29.20 -0.36
CA SER A 45 -18.02 -29.97 -0.12
C SER A 45 -17.39 -29.66 1.25
N VAL A 46 -17.62 -28.46 1.79
CA VAL A 46 -17.16 -28.05 3.12
C VAL A 46 -18.26 -28.17 4.19
N ASP A 47 -19.45 -28.62 3.80
CA ASP A 47 -20.64 -28.77 4.66
C ASP A 47 -20.96 -27.50 5.46
N ALA A 48 -20.80 -26.33 4.84
CA ALA A 48 -21.04 -25.05 5.47
C ALA A 48 -21.51 -24.01 4.44
N GLN A 49 -22.45 -23.16 4.84
CA GLN A 49 -22.82 -21.99 4.08
C GLN A 49 -21.78 -20.90 4.28
N LEU A 50 -21.07 -20.52 3.20
CA LEU A 50 -20.00 -19.51 3.22
C LEU A 50 -20.53 -18.11 2.90
N LEU A 51 -21.59 -18.03 2.06
CA LEU A 51 -22.19 -16.78 1.60
C LEU A 51 -23.67 -16.75 1.93
N ARG A 52 -24.15 -15.63 2.48
CA ARG A 52 -25.57 -15.35 2.66
C ARG A 52 -26.03 -14.36 1.60
N ARG A 53 -27.20 -14.65 1.01
CA ARG A 53 -27.88 -13.76 0.06
C ARG A 53 -29.13 -13.22 0.71
N ASP A 54 -29.28 -11.93 0.77
CA ASP A 54 -30.52 -11.29 1.23
C ASP A 54 -30.84 -10.10 0.31
N ARG A 55 -31.86 -9.32 0.67
CA ARG A 55 -32.34 -8.16 -0.09
C ARG A 55 -31.26 -7.02 -0.13
N ARG A 56 -30.23 -7.08 0.71
CA ARG A 56 -29.14 -6.12 0.80
C ARG A 56 -27.91 -6.55 -0.01
N GLY A 57 -27.97 -7.74 -0.63
CA GLY A 57 -26.87 -8.26 -1.46
C GLY A 57 -26.26 -9.55 -0.93
N VAL A 58 -24.96 -9.73 -1.20
CA VAL A 58 -24.16 -10.89 -0.78
C VAL A 58 -23.32 -10.50 0.42
N GLN A 59 -23.28 -11.36 1.43
CA GLN A 59 -22.48 -11.19 2.64
C GLN A 59 -21.76 -12.49 2.98
N LEU A 60 -20.56 -12.38 3.56
CA LEU A 60 -19.88 -13.52 4.15
C LEU A 60 -20.57 -13.95 5.45
N THR A 61 -20.71 -15.26 5.64
CA THR A 61 -21.01 -15.84 6.95
C THR A 61 -19.75 -15.86 7.82
N GLU A 62 -19.87 -16.24 9.10
CA GLU A 62 -18.67 -16.45 9.93
C GLU A 62 -17.78 -17.56 9.37
N ALA A 63 -18.40 -18.69 8.95
CA ALA A 63 -17.67 -19.75 8.25
C ALA A 63 -17.02 -19.25 6.96
N GLY A 64 -17.72 -18.35 6.23
CA GLY A 64 -17.17 -17.71 5.02
C GLY A 64 -15.95 -16.85 5.28
N ARG A 65 -15.91 -16.08 6.38
CA ARG A 65 -14.73 -15.27 6.77
C ARG A 65 -13.53 -16.15 7.09
N LEU A 66 -13.72 -17.16 7.93
CA LEU A 66 -12.68 -18.12 8.26
C LEU A 66 -12.16 -18.87 7.02
N PHE A 67 -13.10 -19.30 6.17
CA PHE A 67 -12.73 -20.02 4.95
C PHE A 67 -12.00 -19.12 3.94
N LEU A 68 -12.34 -17.83 3.85
CA LEU A 68 -11.70 -16.88 2.94
C LEU A 68 -10.20 -16.76 3.19
N GLU A 69 -9.83 -16.65 4.46
CA GLU A 69 -8.42 -16.57 4.86
C GLU A 69 -7.66 -17.83 4.42
N GLN A 70 -8.21 -19.01 4.74
CA GLN A 70 -7.57 -20.28 4.37
C GLN A 70 -7.56 -20.53 2.85
N ALA A 71 -8.63 -20.13 2.15
CA ALA A 71 -8.71 -20.27 0.71
C ALA A 71 -7.67 -19.41 -0.02
N ARG A 72 -7.41 -18.17 0.45
CA ARG A 72 -6.35 -17.30 -0.07
C ARG A 72 -4.98 -17.94 0.08
N GLN A 73 -4.66 -18.42 1.27
CA GLN A 73 -3.38 -19.11 1.53
C GLN A 73 -3.19 -20.34 0.64
N ALA A 74 -4.24 -21.16 0.51
CA ALA A 74 -4.18 -22.37 -0.31
C ALA A 74 -3.97 -22.07 -1.80
N VAL A 75 -4.66 -21.05 -2.33
CA VAL A 75 -4.48 -20.61 -3.72
C VAL A 75 -3.07 -20.07 -3.93
N GLU A 76 -2.57 -19.23 -3.02
CA GLU A 76 -1.22 -18.67 -3.12
C GLU A 76 -0.16 -19.78 -3.09
N LEU A 77 -0.28 -20.76 -2.18
CA LEU A 77 0.66 -21.88 -2.12
C LEU A 77 0.62 -22.71 -3.42
N ALA A 78 -0.56 -22.91 -4.00
CA ALA A 78 -0.69 -23.59 -5.28
C ALA A 78 -0.03 -22.80 -6.41
N ASP A 79 -0.18 -21.47 -6.45
CA ASP A 79 0.46 -20.61 -7.45
C ASP A 79 1.99 -20.62 -7.33
N ARG A 80 2.52 -20.58 -6.10
CA ARG A 80 3.95 -20.73 -5.84
C ARG A 80 4.48 -22.10 -6.30
N ALA A 81 3.75 -23.17 -6.01
CA ALA A 81 4.11 -24.50 -6.46
C ALA A 81 4.16 -24.59 -7.99
N MET A 82 3.21 -23.96 -8.69
CA MET A 82 3.18 -23.92 -10.16
C MET A 82 4.28 -23.02 -10.76
N ALA A 83 4.76 -22.03 -10.04
CA ALA A 83 5.88 -21.19 -10.47
C ALA A 83 7.26 -21.86 -10.26
N SER A 84 7.40 -22.71 -9.25
CA SER A 84 8.68 -23.32 -8.85
C SER A 84 9.49 -23.98 -9.99
N PRO A 85 8.89 -24.78 -10.91
CA PRO A 85 9.66 -25.39 -12.01
C PRO A 85 10.26 -24.34 -12.95
N ARG A 86 9.55 -23.23 -13.20
CA ARG A 86 10.05 -22.14 -14.06
C ARG A 86 11.20 -21.38 -13.40
N LEU A 87 11.11 -21.15 -12.09
CA LEU A 87 12.19 -20.53 -11.30
C LEU A 87 13.44 -21.42 -11.34
N ALA A 88 13.29 -22.74 -11.11
CA ALA A 88 14.40 -23.68 -11.17
C ALA A 88 15.08 -23.70 -12.55
N GLN A 89 14.32 -23.63 -13.65
CA GLN A 89 14.87 -23.53 -15.00
C GLN A 89 15.70 -22.26 -15.24
N ARG A 90 15.42 -21.18 -14.50
CA ARG A 90 16.18 -19.92 -14.53
C ARG A 90 17.32 -19.88 -13.52
N GLY A 91 17.61 -20.98 -12.81
CA GLY A 91 18.61 -21.03 -11.75
C GLY A 91 18.20 -20.29 -10.49
N LYS A 92 16.90 -19.99 -10.32
CA LYS A 92 16.36 -19.35 -9.13
C LYS A 92 15.78 -20.40 -8.18
N ARG A 93 15.98 -20.20 -6.88
CA ARG A 93 15.44 -21.08 -5.84
C ARG A 93 14.22 -20.53 -5.13
N GLY A 94 13.84 -19.28 -5.43
CA GLY A 94 12.68 -18.64 -4.81
C GLY A 94 12.24 -17.39 -5.53
N LEU A 95 11.09 -16.89 -5.07
CA LEU A 95 10.46 -15.66 -5.53
C LEU A 95 9.99 -14.87 -4.31
N LEU A 96 10.26 -13.57 -4.29
CA LEU A 96 9.73 -12.62 -3.32
C LEU A 96 8.99 -11.51 -4.05
N ARG A 97 7.69 -11.33 -3.75
CA ARG A 97 6.85 -10.27 -4.31
C ARG A 97 6.82 -9.08 -3.38
N VAL A 98 7.44 -8.00 -3.82
CA VAL A 98 7.62 -6.79 -3.02
C VAL A 98 6.75 -5.68 -3.57
N GLY A 99 5.79 -5.23 -2.77
CA GLY A 99 4.99 -4.05 -3.08
C GLY A 99 5.74 -2.75 -2.74
N THR A 100 5.57 -1.72 -3.58
CA THR A 100 6.08 -0.38 -3.30
C THR A 100 5.02 0.65 -3.63
N THR A 101 4.95 1.74 -2.87
CA THR A 101 4.03 2.83 -3.20
C THR A 101 4.51 3.58 -4.44
N ILE A 102 3.57 3.97 -5.32
CA ILE A 102 3.87 4.80 -6.50
C ILE A 102 3.90 6.30 -6.16
N LEU A 103 3.40 6.69 -4.99
CA LEU A 103 3.18 8.09 -4.61
C LEU A 103 4.39 8.74 -3.95
N SER A 104 5.08 8.00 -3.14
CA SER A 104 6.24 8.44 -2.38
C SER A 104 7.05 7.20 -2.07
N ILE A 105 7.90 6.82 -3.01
CA ILE A 105 8.80 5.68 -2.82
C ILE A 105 9.84 6.10 -1.78
N PRO A 106 9.85 5.50 -0.58
CA PRO A 106 10.89 5.78 0.39
C PRO A 106 12.27 5.59 -0.26
N PRO A 107 13.21 6.53 -0.13
CA PRO A 107 14.54 6.42 -0.75
C PRO A 107 15.25 5.11 -0.42
N ILE A 108 14.95 4.57 0.76
CA ILE A 108 15.47 3.28 1.24
C ILE A 108 15.00 2.07 0.42
N ALA A 109 13.85 2.16 -0.29
CA ALA A 109 13.26 0.99 -0.96
C ALA A 109 14.19 0.37 -2.00
N GLY A 110 14.79 1.20 -2.85
CA GLY A 110 15.76 0.73 -3.86
C GLY A 110 16.99 0.07 -3.23
N ARG A 111 17.49 0.62 -2.11
CA ARG A 111 18.66 0.09 -1.40
C ARG A 111 18.36 -1.22 -0.68
N VAL A 112 17.18 -1.37 -0.12
CA VAL A 112 16.74 -2.63 0.49
C VAL A 112 16.65 -3.73 -0.57
N VAL A 113 16.04 -3.44 -1.72
CA VAL A 113 15.95 -4.37 -2.85
C VAL A 113 17.36 -4.76 -3.33
N GLN A 114 18.22 -3.79 -3.57
CA GLN A 114 19.60 -4.03 -4.00
C GLN A 114 20.37 -4.89 -2.98
N ALA A 115 20.33 -4.54 -1.70
CA ALA A 115 21.02 -5.29 -0.65
C ALA A 115 20.50 -6.75 -0.54
N PHE A 116 19.20 -6.95 -0.79
CA PHE A 116 18.62 -8.27 -0.82
C PHE A 116 19.09 -9.08 -2.04
N GLU A 117 19.09 -8.50 -3.23
CA GLU A 117 19.56 -9.14 -4.47
C GLU A 117 21.05 -9.51 -4.39
N GLU A 118 21.89 -8.68 -3.77
CA GLU A 118 23.31 -8.96 -3.54
C GLU A 118 23.50 -10.14 -2.58
N ARG A 119 22.67 -10.26 -1.52
CA ARG A 119 22.78 -11.36 -0.53
C ARG A 119 22.12 -12.65 -1.00
N TYR A 120 21.08 -12.56 -1.84
CA TYR A 120 20.28 -13.69 -2.34
C TYR A 120 20.13 -13.63 -3.88
N PRO A 121 21.26 -13.77 -4.65
CA PRO A 121 21.24 -13.64 -6.11
C PRO A 121 20.44 -14.74 -6.82
N ASP A 122 20.15 -15.82 -6.11
CA ASP A 122 19.33 -16.94 -6.56
C ASP A 122 17.84 -16.82 -6.22
N VAL A 123 17.41 -15.70 -5.62
CA VAL A 123 16.01 -15.36 -5.40
C VAL A 123 15.58 -14.30 -6.40
N GLU A 124 14.45 -14.51 -7.06
CA GLU A 124 13.86 -13.52 -7.96
C GLU A 124 13.01 -12.53 -7.15
N ILE A 125 13.19 -11.22 -7.35
CA ILE A 125 12.29 -10.19 -6.82
C ILE A 125 11.34 -9.74 -7.92
N GLU A 126 10.03 -9.77 -7.65
CA GLU A 126 9.02 -9.10 -8.44
C GLU A 126 8.58 -7.83 -7.72
N LEU A 127 8.87 -6.66 -8.32
CA LEU A 127 8.43 -5.37 -7.78
C LEU A 127 7.03 -5.04 -8.31
N HIS A 128 6.14 -4.69 -7.39
CA HIS A 128 4.74 -4.32 -7.66
C HIS A 128 4.46 -2.89 -7.20
N PRO A 129 4.72 -1.87 -8.04
CA PRO A 129 4.37 -0.50 -7.73
C PRO A 129 2.84 -0.33 -7.80
N ARG A 130 2.21 0.09 -6.70
CA ARG A 130 0.76 0.24 -6.56
C ARG A 130 0.41 1.38 -5.59
N ILE A 131 -0.86 1.77 -5.56
CA ILE A 131 -1.37 2.64 -4.50
C ILE A 131 -1.48 1.85 -3.19
N ILE A 132 -1.45 2.56 -2.07
CA ILE A 132 -1.38 1.93 -0.74
C ILE A 132 -2.54 0.98 -0.44
N THR A 133 -3.76 1.31 -0.87
CA THR A 133 -4.92 0.45 -0.67
C THR A 133 -4.76 -0.90 -1.36
N GLU A 134 -4.25 -0.92 -2.60
CA GLU A 134 -3.96 -2.15 -3.34
C GLU A 134 -2.79 -2.94 -2.73
N LEU A 135 -1.80 -2.25 -2.15
CA LEU A 135 -0.70 -2.91 -1.43
C LEU A 135 -1.22 -3.64 -0.19
N ILE A 136 -2.04 -2.99 0.61
CA ILE A 136 -2.62 -3.61 1.82
C ILE A 136 -3.55 -4.77 1.46
N ASP A 137 -4.38 -4.61 0.41
CA ASP A 137 -5.21 -5.69 -0.10
C ASP A 137 -4.34 -6.85 -0.66
N GLY A 138 -3.22 -6.54 -1.33
CA GLY A 138 -2.24 -7.52 -1.80
C GLY A 138 -1.57 -8.32 -0.67
N ILE A 139 -1.22 -7.66 0.44
CA ILE A 139 -0.71 -8.31 1.66
C ILE A 139 -1.79 -9.21 2.28
N SER A 140 -3.02 -8.71 2.40
CA SER A 140 -4.13 -9.46 3.01
C SER A 140 -4.56 -10.67 2.15
N SER A 141 -4.40 -10.59 0.84
CA SER A 141 -4.72 -11.68 -0.10
C SER A 141 -3.54 -12.62 -0.39
N PHE A 142 -2.37 -12.37 0.20
CA PHE A 142 -1.11 -13.07 -0.07
C PHE A 142 -0.59 -12.92 -1.51
N ALA A 143 -1.13 -12.00 -2.29
CA ALA A 143 -0.61 -11.65 -3.61
C ALA A 143 0.76 -10.93 -3.53
N LEU A 144 1.06 -10.32 -2.39
CA LEU A 144 2.36 -9.76 -2.04
C LEU A 144 2.91 -10.43 -0.79
N ASP A 145 4.22 -10.57 -0.71
CA ASP A 145 4.92 -11.12 0.45
C ASP A 145 5.20 -10.04 1.49
N VAL A 146 5.60 -8.87 1.00
CA VAL A 146 5.95 -7.70 1.80
C VAL A 146 5.66 -6.45 0.97
N ALA A 147 5.37 -5.34 1.63
CA ALA A 147 5.31 -4.04 0.95
C ALA A 147 6.04 -2.97 1.75
N ILE A 148 6.68 -2.04 1.04
CA ILE A 148 7.29 -0.83 1.62
C ILE A 148 6.29 0.30 1.48
N VAL A 149 5.83 0.83 2.61
CA VAL A 149 4.68 1.74 2.68
C VAL A 149 4.96 2.95 3.56
N VAL A 150 4.17 3.99 3.37
CA VAL A 150 4.10 5.14 4.27
C VAL A 150 2.84 5.00 5.14
N ALA A 151 2.99 5.13 6.45
CA ALA A 151 1.89 5.03 7.40
C ALA A 151 1.35 6.45 7.78
N PRO A 152 0.07 6.60 8.13
CA PRO A 152 -0.92 5.55 8.29
C PRO A 152 -1.52 5.05 6.98
N TYR A 153 -2.11 3.86 7.03
CA TYR A 153 -2.82 3.21 5.92
C TYR A 153 -4.07 2.50 6.45
N LYS A 154 -4.97 2.11 5.53
CA LYS A 154 -6.23 1.43 5.86
C LYS A 154 -6.01 0.22 6.78
N SER A 155 -6.72 0.20 7.90
CA SER A 155 -6.79 -0.98 8.75
C SER A 155 -7.58 -2.09 8.06
N VAL A 156 -7.09 -3.33 8.16
CA VAL A 156 -7.74 -4.55 7.67
C VAL A 156 -7.77 -5.58 8.81
N ASP A 157 -8.63 -6.57 8.69
CA ASP A 157 -8.75 -7.64 9.68
C ASP A 157 -8.43 -8.99 9.04
N PRO A 158 -7.45 -9.76 9.53
CA PRO A 158 -6.50 -9.40 10.60
C PRO A 158 -5.52 -8.29 10.17
N PRO A 159 -5.05 -7.45 11.13
CA PRO A 159 -4.11 -6.39 10.82
C PRO A 159 -2.75 -6.97 10.39
N PRO A 160 -2.12 -6.41 9.36
CA PRO A 160 -0.77 -6.80 9.00
C PRO A 160 0.23 -6.40 10.08
N ARG A 161 1.37 -7.08 10.13
CA ARG A 161 2.52 -6.62 10.90
C ARG A 161 3.16 -5.44 10.21
N TYR A 162 3.70 -4.53 11.00
CA TYR A 162 4.42 -3.35 10.52
C TYR A 162 5.72 -3.18 11.29
N GLN A 163 6.80 -2.89 10.57
CA GLN A 163 8.06 -2.47 11.14
C GLN A 163 8.48 -1.15 10.51
N GLN A 164 8.61 -0.13 11.35
CA GLN A 164 9.10 1.18 10.91
C GLN A 164 10.57 1.09 10.52
N LEU A 165 10.93 1.75 9.42
CA LEU A 165 12.30 1.88 8.91
C LEU A 165 12.82 3.32 9.01
N GLY A 166 11.92 4.29 9.14
CA GLY A 166 12.28 5.69 9.25
C GLY A 166 11.06 6.59 9.26
N THR A 167 11.32 7.88 9.16
CA THR A 167 10.28 8.92 9.17
C THR A 167 10.54 9.96 8.09
N TYR A 168 9.50 10.69 7.72
CA TYR A 168 9.55 11.92 6.96
C TYR A 168 9.13 13.10 7.83
N GLU A 169 9.82 14.21 7.68
CA GLU A 169 9.35 15.52 8.12
C GLU A 169 8.46 16.12 7.04
N LEU A 170 7.37 16.78 7.45
CA LEU A 170 6.49 17.48 6.52
C LEU A 170 7.08 18.84 6.17
N VAL A 171 7.13 19.11 4.87
CA VAL A 171 7.52 20.42 4.33
C VAL A 171 6.44 20.93 3.39
N VAL A 172 6.30 22.26 3.32
CA VAL A 172 5.38 22.92 2.40
C VAL A 172 6.11 23.17 1.09
N ALA A 173 5.57 22.67 -0.01
CA ALA A 173 6.01 22.98 -1.36
C ALA A 173 5.30 24.26 -1.82
N ILE A 174 6.06 25.27 -2.20
CA ILE A 174 5.59 26.64 -2.43
C ILE A 174 6.14 27.13 -3.77
N PRO A 175 5.34 27.83 -4.62
CA PRO A 175 5.87 28.46 -5.82
C PRO A 175 7.00 29.46 -5.46
N GLU A 176 8.10 29.48 -6.22
CA GLU A 176 9.29 30.29 -5.93
C GLU A 176 8.97 31.78 -5.76
N GLY A 177 8.03 32.31 -6.56
CA GLY A 177 7.57 33.71 -6.48
C GLY A 177 6.55 34.01 -5.39
N HIS A 178 6.11 33.04 -4.63
CA HIS A 178 5.05 33.18 -3.64
C HIS A 178 5.54 33.90 -2.38
N ARG A 179 4.62 34.63 -1.70
CA ARG A 179 4.95 35.36 -0.45
C ARG A 179 5.53 34.46 0.65
N LEU A 180 5.04 33.22 0.78
CA LEU A 180 5.49 32.26 1.79
C LEU A 180 6.90 31.70 1.49
N ALA A 181 7.36 31.75 0.25
CA ALA A 181 8.71 31.30 -0.10
C ALA A 181 9.82 32.14 0.55
N LYS A 182 9.51 33.38 0.97
CA LYS A 182 10.42 34.28 1.66
C LYS A 182 10.60 33.97 3.15
N LEU A 183 9.74 33.14 3.72
CA LEU A 183 9.81 32.72 5.12
C LEU A 183 10.83 31.59 5.28
N GLU A 184 11.51 31.54 6.41
CA GLU A 184 12.36 30.39 6.76
C GLU A 184 11.51 29.19 7.18
N ARG A 185 10.40 29.46 7.90
CA ARG A 185 9.41 28.47 8.35
C ARG A 185 8.00 29.02 8.10
N VAL A 186 7.03 28.17 7.81
CA VAL A 186 5.66 28.57 7.47
C VAL A 186 4.74 28.29 8.65
N PRO A 187 4.13 29.33 9.25
CA PRO A 187 3.09 29.13 10.27
C PRO A 187 1.87 28.42 9.69
N ARG A 188 1.29 27.47 10.43
CA ARG A 188 0.07 26.75 10.00
C ARG A 188 -1.09 27.71 9.69
N SER A 189 -1.21 28.79 10.44
CA SER A 189 -2.24 29.81 10.23
C SER A 189 -2.16 30.46 8.84
N GLU A 190 -0.99 30.49 8.22
CA GLU A 190 -0.82 30.98 6.85
C GLU A 190 -1.31 29.99 5.80
N LEU A 191 -1.26 28.66 6.10
CA LEU A 191 -1.78 27.64 5.21
C LEU A 191 -3.29 27.78 4.98
N LEU A 192 -4.03 28.24 6.01
CA LEU A 192 -5.48 28.47 5.94
C LEU A 192 -5.90 29.57 4.94
N LYS A 193 -4.95 30.30 4.36
CA LYS A 193 -5.20 31.37 3.39
C LYS A 193 -4.88 30.96 1.95
N GLU A 194 -4.41 29.72 1.77
CA GLU A 194 -3.87 29.28 0.50
C GLU A 194 -4.73 28.17 -0.13
N THR A 195 -4.58 27.99 -1.43
CA THR A 195 -5.14 26.84 -2.13
C THR A 195 -4.18 25.65 -1.99
N PHE A 196 -4.67 24.52 -1.44
CA PHE A 196 -3.92 23.29 -1.33
C PHE A 196 -4.08 22.43 -2.57
N ILE A 197 -2.95 21.98 -3.12
CA ILE A 197 -2.88 21.00 -4.21
C ILE A 197 -2.67 19.63 -3.57
N GLU A 198 -3.64 18.74 -3.72
CA GLU A 198 -3.65 17.41 -3.13
C GLU A 198 -4.15 16.36 -4.12
N GLY A 199 -3.76 15.11 -3.89
CA GLY A 199 -4.31 13.97 -4.61
C GLY A 199 -5.69 13.57 -4.08
N PRO A 200 -6.39 12.66 -4.81
CA PRO A 200 -7.69 12.17 -4.35
C PRO A 200 -7.59 11.45 -3.00
N ARG A 201 -8.51 11.75 -2.09
CA ARG A 201 -8.60 11.09 -0.78
C ARG A 201 -8.70 9.57 -0.90
N SER A 202 -9.31 9.06 -1.99
CA SER A 202 -9.50 7.62 -2.23
C SER A 202 -8.21 6.80 -2.33
N ILE A 203 -7.07 7.45 -2.58
CA ILE A 203 -5.78 6.79 -2.73
C ILE A 203 -5.25 6.29 -1.38
N ASN A 204 -5.33 7.12 -0.34
CA ASN A 204 -4.99 6.77 1.03
C ASN A 204 -5.84 7.63 1.99
N PRO A 205 -7.08 7.21 2.28
CA PRO A 205 -7.99 7.97 3.13
C PRO A 205 -7.42 8.26 4.52
N GLU A 206 -6.72 7.29 5.11
CA GLU A 206 -6.16 7.40 6.45
C GLU A 206 -5.03 8.44 6.51
N MET A 207 -4.14 8.45 5.52
CA MET A 207 -3.07 9.45 5.42
C MET A 207 -3.66 10.82 5.14
N PHE A 208 -4.62 10.91 4.24
CA PHE A 208 -5.30 12.16 3.91
C PHE A 208 -5.92 12.78 5.17
N ASP A 209 -6.73 12.01 5.91
CA ASP A 209 -7.38 12.47 7.13
C ASP A 209 -6.36 12.78 8.24
N HIS A 210 -5.26 12.02 8.30
CA HIS A 210 -4.17 12.25 9.24
C HIS A 210 -3.45 13.58 8.98
N LEU A 211 -3.07 13.85 7.73
CA LEU A 211 -2.44 15.10 7.34
C LEU A 211 -3.36 16.30 7.57
N HIS A 212 -4.63 16.18 7.20
CA HIS A 212 -5.62 17.24 7.45
C HIS A 212 -5.76 17.56 8.94
N ARG A 213 -5.79 16.55 9.80
CA ARG A 213 -5.85 16.74 11.25
C ARG A 213 -4.59 17.42 11.80
N ILE A 214 -3.41 17.04 11.30
CA ILE A 214 -2.13 17.68 11.68
C ILE A 214 -2.10 19.14 11.25
N LEU A 215 -2.53 19.45 10.03
CA LEU A 215 -2.39 20.79 9.45
C LEU A 215 -3.49 21.74 9.87
N PHE A 216 -4.71 21.27 9.94
CA PHE A 216 -5.90 22.12 10.09
C PHE A 216 -6.70 21.84 11.37
N GLY A 217 -6.42 20.72 12.07
CA GLY A 217 -7.21 20.33 13.23
C GLY A 217 -8.66 20.02 12.84
N GLU A 218 -9.61 20.72 13.46
CA GLU A 218 -11.05 20.65 13.14
C GLU A 218 -11.51 21.76 12.18
N ILE A 219 -10.59 22.62 11.72
CA ILE A 219 -10.91 23.71 10.80
C ILE A 219 -10.99 23.13 9.39
N GLU A 220 -12.05 23.45 8.66
CA GLU A 220 -12.12 23.10 7.24
C GLU A 220 -10.96 23.77 6.48
N PRO A 221 -10.20 22.99 5.66
CA PRO A 221 -9.14 23.56 4.86
C PRO A 221 -9.73 24.59 3.89
N PRO A 222 -8.94 25.61 3.54
CA PRO A 222 -9.37 26.64 2.60
C PRO A 222 -9.63 26.03 1.21
N SER A 223 -9.45 26.80 0.18
CA SER A 223 -9.58 26.30 -1.19
C SER A 223 -8.70 25.07 -1.45
N ARG A 224 -9.27 24.03 -2.08
CA ARG A 224 -8.59 22.78 -2.44
C ARG A 224 -8.62 22.59 -3.94
N LEU A 225 -7.47 22.26 -4.51
CA LEU A 225 -7.33 21.81 -5.88
C LEU A 225 -6.96 20.33 -5.87
N GLU A 226 -7.97 19.47 -6.03
CA GLU A 226 -7.76 18.05 -6.20
C GLU A 226 -7.23 17.78 -7.61
N VAL A 227 -6.07 17.14 -7.70
CA VAL A 227 -5.48 16.72 -8.97
C VAL A 227 -5.49 15.21 -9.05
N ALA A 228 -5.93 14.69 -10.20
CA ALA A 228 -6.00 13.23 -10.43
C ALA A 228 -4.62 12.55 -10.47
N ASP A 229 -3.55 13.35 -10.54
CA ASP A 229 -2.20 12.84 -10.60
C ASP A 229 -1.78 12.26 -9.25
N VAL A 230 -1.50 10.95 -9.28
CA VAL A 230 -1.06 10.21 -8.11
C VAL A 230 0.43 10.41 -7.83
N GLU A 231 1.24 10.81 -8.82
CA GLU A 231 2.67 11.02 -8.66
C GLU A 231 2.96 12.37 -7.99
N GLU A 232 3.82 12.34 -6.96
CA GLU A 232 4.23 13.57 -6.25
C GLU A 232 4.86 14.59 -7.19
N ALA A 233 5.72 14.15 -8.12
CA ALA A 233 6.37 15.02 -9.08
C ALA A 233 5.38 15.84 -9.92
N ARG A 234 4.26 15.25 -10.32
CA ARG A 234 3.20 15.95 -11.07
C ARG A 234 2.44 16.96 -10.21
N ARG A 235 2.17 16.61 -8.95
CA ARG A 235 1.56 17.56 -8.00
C ARG A 235 2.48 18.76 -7.76
N LEU A 236 3.77 18.53 -7.61
CA LEU A 236 4.77 19.59 -7.47
C LEU A 236 4.90 20.44 -8.74
N GLN A 237 4.65 19.89 -9.92
CA GLN A 237 4.58 20.67 -11.15
C GLN A 237 3.42 21.70 -11.11
N HIS A 238 2.25 21.33 -10.60
CA HIS A 238 1.15 22.29 -10.39
C HIS A 238 1.50 23.38 -9.38
N VAL A 239 2.33 23.04 -8.36
CA VAL A 239 2.89 24.07 -7.46
C VAL A 239 3.81 25.01 -8.23
N ALA A 240 4.74 24.50 -9.04
CA ALA A 240 5.64 25.32 -9.86
C ALA A 240 4.88 26.25 -10.82
N GLU A 241 3.72 25.82 -11.31
CA GLU A 241 2.81 26.62 -12.15
C GLU A 241 2.04 27.70 -11.38
N GLY A 242 2.22 27.80 -10.04
CA GLY A 242 1.57 28.80 -9.20
C GLY A 242 0.10 28.55 -8.92
N LYS A 243 -0.41 27.31 -9.10
CA LYS A 243 -1.82 26.95 -8.87
C LYS A 243 -2.20 26.85 -7.39
N GLY A 244 -1.21 26.79 -6.50
CA GLY A 244 -1.37 26.66 -5.07
C GLY A 244 -0.09 26.18 -4.39
N ILE A 245 -0.23 25.76 -3.13
CA ILE A 245 0.84 25.12 -2.35
C ILE A 245 0.55 23.65 -2.15
N GLY A 246 1.56 22.85 -1.86
CA GLY A 246 1.40 21.42 -1.61
C GLY A 246 2.20 20.97 -0.39
N LEU A 247 2.06 19.68 -0.04
CA LEU A 247 2.91 19.03 0.95
C LEU A 247 3.85 18.05 0.27
N ALA A 248 5.05 17.96 0.83
CA ALA A 248 6.03 16.94 0.52
C ALA A 248 6.59 16.36 1.81
N GLY A 249 7.15 15.14 1.72
CA GLY A 249 7.87 14.51 2.80
C GLY A 249 9.37 14.55 2.52
N THR A 250 10.18 14.87 3.52
CA THR A 250 11.66 14.81 3.42
C THR A 250 12.21 13.99 4.56
N PRO A 251 13.26 13.14 4.33
CA PRO A 251 13.94 12.49 5.44
C PRO A 251 14.53 13.54 6.38
N PRO A 252 14.56 13.29 7.71
CA PRO A 252 15.10 14.22 8.68
C PRO A 252 16.55 14.61 8.33
N GLY A 253 16.84 15.92 8.38
CA GLY A 253 18.18 16.45 8.10
C GLY A 253 18.59 16.42 6.62
N VAL A 254 17.70 16.06 5.71
CA VAL A 254 17.95 16.06 4.26
C VAL A 254 17.19 17.22 3.63
N GLU A 255 17.90 18.08 2.87
CA GLU A 255 17.22 19.09 2.06
C GLU A 255 16.42 18.41 0.95
N HIS A 256 15.17 18.87 0.75
CA HIS A 256 14.36 18.36 -0.35
C HIS A 256 15.04 18.63 -1.68
N GLN A 257 15.03 17.66 -2.58
CA GLN A 257 15.66 17.79 -3.88
C GLN A 257 15.09 19.01 -4.63
N ALA A 258 15.99 19.88 -5.12
CA ALA A 258 15.60 21.10 -5.81
C ALA A 258 14.73 20.78 -7.04
N LEU A 259 13.55 21.40 -7.08
CA LEU A 259 12.66 21.34 -8.23
C LEU A 259 12.51 22.78 -8.79
N PRO A 260 12.82 23.04 -10.07
CA PRO A 260 12.69 24.37 -10.65
C PRO A 260 11.29 24.95 -10.42
N GLY A 261 11.23 26.17 -9.92
CA GLY A 261 9.97 26.88 -9.63
C GLY A 261 9.29 26.53 -8.30
N VAL A 262 9.88 25.61 -7.50
CA VAL A 262 9.35 25.24 -6.18
C VAL A 262 10.41 25.46 -5.09
N VAL A 263 9.95 26.05 -4.00
CA VAL A 263 10.72 26.20 -2.76
C VAL A 263 10.06 25.35 -1.68
N PHE A 264 10.87 24.61 -0.92
CA PHE A 264 10.40 23.83 0.21
C PHE A 264 10.68 24.56 1.52
N ARG A 265 9.70 24.64 2.40
CA ARG A 265 9.82 25.27 3.72
C ARG A 265 9.24 24.37 4.80
N PRO A 266 9.95 24.17 5.93
CA PRO A 266 9.39 23.47 7.08
C PRO A 266 8.22 24.29 7.67
N LEU A 267 7.34 23.59 8.38
CA LEU A 267 6.33 24.24 9.21
C LEU A 267 6.97 24.87 10.45
N ASP A 268 6.41 25.97 10.95
CA ASP A 268 6.91 26.66 12.14
C ASP A 268 6.63 25.85 13.42
N GLU A 269 5.44 25.26 13.50
CA GLU A 269 5.06 24.38 14.59
C GLU A 269 5.58 22.96 14.37
N ASP A 270 5.96 22.30 15.45
CA ASP A 270 6.36 20.91 15.43
C ASP A 270 5.20 20.03 14.93
N THR A 271 5.46 19.28 13.89
CA THR A 271 4.53 18.31 13.32
C THR A 271 5.01 16.90 13.60
N PRO A 272 4.10 15.97 13.96
CA PRO A 272 4.48 14.57 14.07
C PRO A 272 5.10 14.07 12.75
N PRO A 273 6.24 13.40 12.80
CA PRO A 273 6.84 12.84 11.60
C PRO A 273 5.96 11.72 11.03
N ILE A 274 5.99 11.57 9.72
CA ILE A 274 5.25 10.53 9.01
C ILE A 274 6.14 9.28 8.90
N GLY A 275 5.71 8.17 9.49
CA GLY A 275 6.46 6.92 9.45
C GLY A 275 6.41 6.22 8.09
N TYR A 276 7.51 5.60 7.69
CA TYR A 276 7.52 4.63 6.60
C TYR A 276 8.19 3.33 7.06
N GLY A 277 7.84 2.22 6.43
CA GLY A 277 8.35 0.93 6.85
C GLY A 277 7.90 -0.21 5.97
N VAL A 278 8.15 -1.42 6.43
CA VAL A 278 7.69 -2.65 5.78
C VAL A 278 6.45 -3.19 6.46
N VAL A 279 5.54 -3.73 5.64
CA VAL A 279 4.29 -4.35 6.08
C VAL A 279 4.15 -5.72 5.46
N TRP A 280 3.68 -6.71 6.25
CA TRP A 280 3.48 -8.09 5.80
C TRP A 280 2.35 -8.78 6.58
N SER A 281 1.79 -9.85 6.04
CA SER A 281 0.76 -10.62 6.75
C SER A 281 1.33 -11.34 7.97
N ALA A 282 0.60 -11.31 9.09
CA ALA A 282 1.00 -11.99 10.33
C ALA A 282 1.00 -13.53 10.18
N THR A 283 0.25 -14.05 9.19
CA THR A 283 0.04 -15.50 8.99
C THR A 283 0.76 -16.07 7.77
N GLN A 284 1.38 -15.18 6.96
CA GLN A 284 2.11 -15.62 5.78
C GLN A 284 3.49 -16.19 6.15
N THR A 285 3.84 -17.31 5.52
CA THR A 285 5.17 -17.90 5.59
C THR A 285 5.81 -17.86 4.20
N SER A 286 6.76 -16.95 4.02
CA SER A 286 7.63 -16.93 2.84
C SER A 286 9.05 -17.26 3.29
N PRO A 287 9.78 -18.16 2.61
CA PRO A 287 11.13 -18.55 3.04
C PRO A 287 12.13 -17.38 3.13
N PHE A 288 11.84 -16.29 2.40
CA PHE A 288 12.77 -15.16 2.30
C PHE A 288 12.22 -13.87 2.96
N LEU A 289 11.02 -13.94 3.53
CA LEU A 289 10.36 -12.77 4.13
C LEU A 289 11.14 -12.23 5.33
N ASP A 290 11.50 -13.12 6.26
CA ASP A 290 12.25 -12.72 7.46
C ASP A 290 13.61 -12.12 7.09
N SER A 291 14.31 -12.73 6.11
CA SER A 291 15.58 -12.20 5.61
C SER A 291 15.42 -10.81 4.95
N PHE A 292 14.34 -10.58 4.22
CA PHE A 292 14.06 -9.29 3.61
C PHE A 292 13.80 -8.22 4.67
N ILE A 293 13.02 -8.54 5.71
CA ILE A 293 12.72 -7.64 6.82
C ILE A 293 14.00 -7.30 7.59
N GLU A 294 14.86 -8.29 7.85
CA GLU A 294 16.14 -8.09 8.54
C GLU A 294 17.06 -7.16 7.73
N ILE A 295 17.21 -7.42 6.43
CA ILE A 295 17.99 -6.55 5.52
C ILE A 295 17.41 -5.14 5.48
N ALA A 296 16.09 -5.00 5.41
CA ALA A 296 15.45 -3.68 5.44
C ALA A 296 15.81 -2.90 6.72
N ARG A 297 15.86 -3.59 7.87
CA ARG A 297 16.28 -3.00 9.14
C ARG A 297 17.77 -2.64 9.13
N GLU A 298 18.63 -3.53 8.64
CA GLU A 298 20.08 -3.27 8.54
C GLU A 298 20.38 -2.03 7.68
N VAL A 299 19.71 -1.91 6.53
CA VAL A 299 19.82 -0.77 5.64
C VAL A 299 19.35 0.51 6.34
N ALA A 300 18.20 0.47 7.04
CA ALA A 300 17.67 1.61 7.78
C ALA A 300 18.62 2.10 8.88
N VAL A 301 19.27 1.18 9.60
CA VAL A 301 20.28 1.50 10.62
C VAL A 301 21.53 2.08 9.98
N SER A 302 22.02 1.50 8.88
CA SER A 302 23.21 1.99 8.18
C SER A 302 23.05 3.40 7.60
N GLU A 303 21.82 3.77 7.27
CA GLU A 303 21.47 5.12 6.78
C GLU A 303 21.12 6.11 7.89
N GLY A 304 21.12 5.67 9.15
CA GLY A 304 20.76 6.50 10.28
C GLY A 304 19.27 6.87 10.36
N THR A 305 18.41 6.23 9.56
CA THR A 305 16.95 6.46 9.58
C THR A 305 16.26 5.68 10.69
N LEU A 306 16.91 4.66 11.22
CA LEU A 306 16.48 3.86 12.36
C LEU A 306 17.62 3.75 13.38
N GLN A 307 17.32 3.89 14.67
CA GLN A 307 18.32 3.65 15.71
C GLN A 307 18.61 2.14 15.84
N PRO A 308 19.87 1.74 16.10
CA PRO A 308 20.19 0.37 16.42
C PRO A 308 19.43 -0.06 17.70
N ALA A 309 18.95 -1.29 17.70
CA ALA A 309 18.19 -1.86 18.81
C ALA A 309 19.09 -2.15 20.02
#